data_40f1c6542a075db4f004859d64f28d80
#
_entry.id   40f1c6542a075db4f004859d64f28d80
#
_cell.length_a   1.000
_cell.length_b   1.000
_cell.length_c   1.000
_cell.angle_alpha   90.00
_cell.angle_beta   90.00
_cell.angle_gamma   90.00
#
_symmetry.space_group_name_H-M   'P 1'
#
loop_
_entity.id
_entity.type
_entity.pdbx_description
1 polymer ?
#
loop_
_entity_poly.entity_id
_entity_poly.type
_entity_poly.pdbx_seq_one_letter_code
_entity_poly.pdbx_strand_id
1 'polypeptide(L)'
;MSNYNDSYYKPGFGVTIGSKWTRVIMILIIVNVTVFIIQLLFSTISSQWGVPTVGMSPEADGVVHHVRLGPDRFTTLFWLYQPLAIGKLWLWQFVTYTFLHSVSDPWHIIFNMLVLWMFGSEVERAMGTRRFLTMYFTAGIFAGIFGCLFTPNNPILGASGAIFAVEIAFAMFYPNATIIFFVFPIKAKYLVMIFAGITVFNCLMPTGGNVAHFAHLGGLLYGFLFIRYEPRFSNFIISQQNQQREKEYKKEEEVRNVVDALLDKVNRTGMKSLTRRERSYLKNASKRYRKMSDK
;
A
#
# COMPACT_ATOMS: atom_id res chain seq x y z
N MET A 1 -19.79 -10.46 -19.92
CA MET A 1 -20.02 -10.50 -18.45
C MET A 1 -19.73 -11.90 -17.99
N SER A 2 -18.87 -12.13 -17.09
CA SER A 2 -18.40 -13.39 -16.51
C SER A 2 -16.98 -13.73 -16.92
N ASN A 3 -16.22 -13.92 -15.95
CA ASN A 3 -15.03 -14.69 -15.63
C ASN A 3 -14.07 -13.83 -14.81
N TYR A 4 -14.54 -13.39 -13.66
CA TYR A 4 -13.66 -13.17 -12.53
C TYR A 4 -13.16 -14.57 -12.16
N ASN A 5 -11.89 -14.82 -12.43
CA ASN A 5 -11.25 -16.11 -12.23
C ASN A 5 -11.44 -16.56 -10.77
N ASP A 6 -12.33 -17.55 -10.57
CA ASP A 6 -12.69 -18.17 -9.28
C ASP A 6 -11.50 -18.81 -8.54
N SER A 7 -10.31 -18.80 -9.12
CA SER A 7 -9.11 -19.42 -8.55
C SER A 7 -8.47 -18.63 -7.39
N TYR A 8 -8.82 -17.35 -7.22
CA TYR A 8 -8.31 -16.51 -6.12
C TYR A 8 -9.28 -16.38 -4.95
N TYR A 9 -10.52 -16.80 -5.12
CA TYR A 9 -11.58 -16.64 -4.15
C TYR A 9 -12.26 -17.96 -3.90
N LYS A 10 -11.98 -18.63 -2.79
CA LYS A 10 -12.79 -19.71 -2.25
C LYS A 10 -13.88 -19.08 -1.36
N PRO A 11 -15.13 -18.99 -1.80
CA PRO A 11 -16.23 -18.63 -0.93
C PRO A 11 -16.57 -19.86 -0.09
N GLY A 12 -15.94 -19.98 1.03
CA GLY A 12 -16.20 -21.06 1.95
C GLY A 12 -15.86 -20.66 3.36
N PHE A 13 -16.90 -20.55 4.17
CA PHE A 13 -17.00 -20.28 5.60
C PHE A 13 -17.42 -18.85 5.94
N GLY A 14 -18.45 -18.78 6.78
CA GLY A 14 -18.99 -17.54 7.30
C GLY A 14 -17.89 -16.65 7.85
N VAL A 15 -17.81 -15.43 7.32
CA VAL A 15 -16.86 -14.43 7.78
C VAL A 15 -17.23 -14.06 9.20
N THR A 16 -16.44 -14.48 10.17
CA THR A 16 -16.58 -14.06 11.57
C THR A 16 -15.76 -12.79 11.74
N ILE A 17 -16.39 -11.64 11.54
CA ILE A 17 -15.73 -10.33 11.63
C ILE A 17 -15.12 -10.17 13.01
N GLY A 18 -13.82 -9.81 13.05
CA GLY A 18 -13.07 -9.56 14.29
C GLY A 18 -12.59 -10.82 15.03
N SER A 19 -12.68 -12.03 14.44
CA SER A 19 -12.39 -13.29 15.15
C SER A 19 -10.90 -13.54 15.45
N LYS A 20 -9.96 -13.08 14.65
CA LYS A 20 -8.51 -13.26 14.90
C LYS A 20 -7.70 -12.12 14.30
N TRP A 21 -6.84 -11.53 15.12
CA TRP A 21 -5.85 -10.54 14.69
C TRP A 21 -4.81 -11.21 13.78
N THR A 22 -4.52 -10.60 12.65
CA THR A 22 -3.30 -10.92 11.92
C THR A 22 -2.14 -10.15 12.52
N ARG A 23 -0.92 -10.67 12.38
CA ARG A 23 0.28 -10.00 12.92
C ARG A 23 0.46 -8.60 12.36
N VAL A 24 0.19 -8.42 11.09
CA VAL A 24 0.37 -7.14 10.40
C VAL A 24 -0.62 -6.10 10.89
N ILE A 25 -1.90 -6.45 11.02
CA ILE A 25 -2.91 -5.54 11.55
C ILE A 25 -2.59 -5.14 12.99
N MET A 26 -2.16 -6.09 13.81
CA MET A 26 -1.71 -5.80 15.18
C MET A 26 -0.53 -4.82 15.19
N ILE A 27 0.47 -5.02 14.34
CA ILE A 27 1.64 -4.11 14.24
C ILE A 27 1.19 -2.72 13.79
N LEU A 28 0.34 -2.62 12.77
CA LEU A 28 -0.17 -1.32 12.29
C LEU A 28 -0.93 -0.58 13.40
N ILE A 29 -1.77 -1.27 14.16
CA ILE A 29 -2.49 -0.66 15.28
C ILE A 29 -1.52 -0.21 16.37
N ILE A 30 -0.56 -1.06 16.77
CA ILE A 30 0.44 -0.70 17.78
C ILE A 30 1.24 0.53 17.34
N VAL A 31 1.68 0.59 16.09
CA VAL A 31 2.43 1.74 15.56
C VAL A 31 1.58 3.01 15.63
N ASN A 32 0.32 2.97 15.17
CA ASN A 32 -0.57 4.13 15.21
C ASN A 32 -0.82 4.61 16.65
N VAL A 33 -1.11 3.69 17.58
CA VAL A 33 -1.33 4.03 19.00
C VAL A 33 -0.05 4.60 19.63
N THR A 34 1.12 4.02 19.32
CA THR A 34 2.41 4.52 19.82
C THR A 34 2.68 5.94 19.33
N VAL A 35 2.50 6.19 18.03
CA VAL A 35 2.66 7.54 17.45
C VAL A 35 1.67 8.52 18.07
N PHE A 36 0.43 8.11 18.29
CA PHE A 36 -0.57 8.96 18.95
C PHE A 36 -0.21 9.32 20.39
N ILE A 37 0.34 8.38 21.16
CA ILE A 37 0.85 8.66 22.51
C ILE A 37 1.99 9.67 22.45
N ILE A 38 2.92 9.52 21.48
CA ILE A 38 3.99 10.47 21.25
C ILE A 38 3.42 11.87 20.92
N GLN A 39 2.42 11.96 20.04
CA GLN A 39 1.75 13.22 19.71
C GLN A 39 1.13 13.88 20.95
N LEU A 40 0.45 13.11 21.81
CA LEU A 40 -0.13 13.60 23.06
C LEU A 40 0.94 14.21 24.00
N LEU A 41 2.07 13.52 24.15
CA LEU A 41 3.18 14.01 24.97
C LEU A 41 3.75 15.32 24.42
N PHE A 42 4.02 15.40 23.12
CA PHE A 42 4.54 16.62 22.48
C PHE A 42 3.53 17.77 22.53
N SER A 43 2.26 17.49 22.30
CA SER A 43 1.19 18.49 22.39
C SER A 43 1.07 19.06 23.82
N THR A 44 1.14 18.21 24.83
CA THR A 44 1.09 18.61 26.24
C THR A 44 2.31 19.45 26.63
N ILE A 45 3.52 19.03 26.24
CA ILE A 45 4.75 19.77 26.48
C ILE A 45 4.69 21.14 25.79
N SER A 46 4.29 21.20 24.52
CA SER A 46 4.17 22.44 23.76
C SER A 46 3.18 23.41 24.39
N SER A 47 2.07 22.92 24.93
CA SER A 47 1.06 23.76 25.58
C SER A 47 1.56 24.35 26.93
N GLN A 48 2.35 23.58 27.68
CA GLN A 48 2.90 24.01 28.97
C GLN A 48 4.07 25.00 28.84
N TRP A 49 4.92 24.81 27.81
CA TRP A 49 6.14 25.58 27.64
C TRP A 49 6.02 26.73 26.63
N GLY A 50 4.82 26.96 26.10
CA GLY A 50 4.54 28.08 25.19
C GLY A 50 5.41 28.08 23.92
N VAL A 51 5.86 26.91 23.47
CA VAL A 51 6.73 26.77 22.29
C VAL A 51 5.92 27.11 21.04
N PRO A 52 6.13 28.32 20.42
CA PRO A 52 5.37 28.68 19.24
C PRO A 52 5.71 27.72 18.10
N THR A 53 4.71 27.09 17.52
CA THR A 53 4.83 26.41 16.23
C THR A 53 4.77 27.47 15.15
N VAL A 54 5.93 28.03 14.80
CA VAL A 54 6.03 29.10 13.82
C VAL A 54 6.31 28.50 12.45
N GLY A 55 5.35 28.60 11.54
CA GLY A 55 5.60 28.51 10.11
C GLY A 55 5.67 29.90 9.52
N MET A 56 6.65 30.14 8.66
CA MET A 56 6.73 31.37 7.87
C MET A 56 5.96 31.15 6.58
N SER A 57 4.86 31.88 6.35
CA SER A 57 4.28 32.03 5.03
C SER A 57 4.73 33.40 4.48
N PRO A 58 5.46 33.46 3.36
CA PRO A 58 5.64 34.72 2.66
C PRO A 58 4.32 35.05 1.96
N GLU A 59 3.64 36.09 2.41
CA GLU A 59 2.58 36.70 1.62
C GLU A 59 3.18 37.71 0.61
N ALA A 60 2.38 38.04 -0.41
CA ALA A 60 2.80 38.89 -1.52
C ALA A 60 3.20 40.35 -1.12
N ASP A 61 2.97 40.73 0.12
CA ASP A 61 3.31 42.05 0.68
C ASP A 61 4.67 42.11 1.42
N GLY A 62 5.41 40.98 1.47
CA GLY A 62 6.71 40.91 2.13
C GLY A 62 6.64 40.91 3.67
N VAL A 63 5.45 40.88 4.27
CA VAL A 63 5.26 40.75 5.71
C VAL A 63 5.30 39.30 6.12
N VAL A 64 6.19 38.94 7.03
CA VAL A 64 6.30 37.58 7.58
C VAL A 64 5.18 37.37 8.59
N HIS A 65 4.10 36.75 8.15
CA HIS A 65 3.06 36.34 9.09
C HIS A 65 3.46 35.03 9.78
N HIS A 66 3.47 35.04 11.11
CA HIS A 66 3.66 33.84 11.92
C HIS A 66 2.40 32.99 11.87
N VAL A 67 2.32 32.09 10.90
CA VAL A 67 1.23 31.12 10.81
C VAL A 67 1.50 29.99 11.80
N ARG A 68 0.57 29.76 12.70
CA ARG A 68 0.60 28.60 13.59
C ARG A 68 0.32 27.35 12.75
N LEU A 69 1.38 26.66 12.29
CA LEU A 69 1.28 25.55 11.35
C LEU A 69 0.77 24.25 11.96
N GLY A 70 0.67 24.14 13.30
CA GLY A 70 0.21 22.93 13.95
C GLY A 70 0.11 23.02 15.46
N PRO A 71 -0.44 21.97 16.10
CA PRO A 71 -0.58 21.93 17.56
C PRO A 71 0.79 21.84 18.27
N ASP A 72 1.79 21.23 17.63
CA ASP A 72 3.14 21.02 18.14
C ASP A 72 4.14 20.77 16.99
N ARG A 73 5.45 20.79 17.32
CA ARG A 73 6.52 20.59 16.33
C ARG A 73 6.53 19.17 15.74
N PHE A 74 6.23 18.16 16.56
CA PHE A 74 6.22 16.78 16.10
C PHE A 74 5.13 16.58 15.05
N THR A 75 3.90 16.98 15.38
CA THR A 75 2.78 16.87 14.43
C THR A 75 3.06 17.65 13.14
N THR A 76 3.59 18.87 13.25
CA THR A 76 3.93 19.71 12.07
C THR A 76 5.00 19.08 11.17
N LEU A 77 5.97 18.34 11.73
CA LEU A 77 7.01 17.68 10.95
C LEU A 77 6.47 16.49 10.13
N PHE A 78 5.44 15.81 10.64
CA PHE A 78 5.00 14.51 10.09
C PHE A 78 3.60 14.53 9.45
N TRP A 79 2.75 15.54 9.70
CA TRP A 79 1.48 15.65 8.97
C TRP A 79 1.71 16.00 7.50
N LEU A 80 0.74 15.75 6.63
CA LEU A 80 0.86 16.13 5.24
C LEU A 80 0.35 17.56 5.04
N TYR A 81 1.28 18.46 4.73
CA TYR A 81 0.97 19.83 4.39
C TYR A 81 1.63 20.18 3.05
N GLN A 82 0.83 20.39 2.02
CA GLN A 82 1.25 20.51 0.64
C GLN A 82 2.38 21.55 0.43
N PRO A 83 2.35 22.76 1.03
CA PRO A 83 3.43 23.72 0.86
C PRO A 83 4.79 23.23 1.40
N LEU A 84 4.80 22.39 2.43
CA LEU A 84 6.02 21.75 2.93
C LEU A 84 6.38 20.51 2.14
N ALA A 85 5.41 19.63 1.90
CA ALA A 85 5.63 18.37 1.21
C ALA A 85 6.18 18.56 -0.20
N ILE A 86 5.60 19.47 -0.97
CA ILE A 86 6.00 19.75 -2.35
C ILE A 86 6.96 20.95 -2.42
N GLY A 87 6.64 22.06 -1.77
CA GLY A 87 7.44 23.29 -1.85
C GLY A 87 8.81 23.20 -1.17
N LYS A 88 8.94 22.41 -0.12
CA LYS A 88 10.20 22.14 0.60
C LYS A 88 10.75 20.72 0.39
N LEU A 89 10.08 19.90 -0.45
CA LEU A 89 10.45 18.50 -0.74
C LEU A 89 10.43 17.60 0.51
N TRP A 90 9.53 17.86 1.48
CA TRP A 90 9.34 17.02 2.65
C TRP A 90 8.47 15.80 2.28
N LEU A 91 8.95 15.01 1.33
CA LEU A 91 8.19 13.92 0.70
C LEU A 91 7.81 12.80 1.67
N TRP A 92 8.52 12.66 2.80
CA TRP A 92 8.14 11.70 3.85
C TRP A 92 6.75 11.95 4.40
N GLN A 93 6.25 13.19 4.33
CA GLN A 93 4.92 13.55 4.80
C GLN A 93 3.82 12.77 4.10
N PHE A 94 4.01 12.36 2.82
CA PHE A 94 3.04 11.51 2.10
C PHE A 94 2.86 10.11 2.70
N VAL A 95 3.76 9.68 3.56
CA VAL A 95 3.67 8.40 4.27
C VAL A 95 3.38 8.61 5.75
N THR A 96 4.09 9.52 6.39
CA THR A 96 4.06 9.68 7.85
C THR A 96 2.72 10.19 8.37
N TYR A 97 2.02 11.01 7.60
CA TYR A 97 0.72 11.56 7.98
C TYR A 97 -0.33 10.48 8.29
N THR A 98 -0.20 9.31 7.67
CA THR A 98 -1.12 8.19 7.87
C THR A 98 -1.03 7.57 9.26
N PHE A 99 0.00 7.88 10.02
CA PHE A 99 0.18 7.42 11.39
C PHE A 99 -0.22 8.44 12.44
N LEU A 100 -0.43 9.69 12.03
CA LEU A 100 -0.85 10.76 12.92
C LEU A 100 -2.37 10.78 13.08
N HIS A 101 -2.84 11.22 14.26
CA HIS A 101 -4.26 11.37 14.52
C HIS A 101 -4.53 12.68 15.26
N SER A 102 -5.78 13.14 15.24
CA SER A 102 -6.17 14.36 15.94
C SER A 102 -6.11 14.16 17.45
N VAL A 103 -5.25 14.92 18.12
CA VAL A 103 -5.13 14.88 19.59
C VAL A 103 -6.32 15.54 20.27
N SER A 104 -7.04 16.43 19.57
CA SER A 104 -8.26 17.08 20.06
C SER A 104 -9.51 16.23 19.89
N ASP A 105 -9.45 15.19 19.05
CA ASP A 105 -10.55 14.24 18.81
C ASP A 105 -10.06 12.79 18.92
N PRO A 106 -10.09 12.19 20.13
CA PRO A 106 -9.69 10.80 20.33
C PRO A 106 -10.54 9.78 19.57
N TRP A 107 -11.77 10.14 19.21
CA TRP A 107 -12.61 9.25 18.40
C TRP A 107 -12.02 8.99 17.03
N HIS A 108 -11.24 9.93 16.50
CA HIS A 108 -10.58 9.79 15.20
C HIS A 108 -9.65 8.55 15.18
N ILE A 109 -8.79 8.36 16.16
CA ILE A 109 -7.93 7.17 16.22
C ILE A 109 -8.74 5.92 16.58
N ILE A 110 -9.69 6.02 17.52
CA ILE A 110 -10.50 4.87 17.94
C ILE A 110 -11.25 4.26 16.78
N PHE A 111 -11.95 5.07 15.98
CA PHE A 111 -12.68 4.56 14.80
C PHE A 111 -11.75 4.05 13.72
N ASN A 112 -10.62 4.71 13.45
CA ASN A 112 -9.65 4.20 12.49
C ASN A 112 -9.12 2.81 12.89
N MET A 113 -8.73 2.63 14.14
CA MET A 113 -8.20 1.36 14.62
C MET A 113 -9.29 0.28 14.69
N LEU A 114 -10.51 0.64 15.06
CA LEU A 114 -11.65 -0.29 15.05
C LEU A 114 -11.93 -0.83 13.64
N VAL A 115 -12.01 0.06 12.66
CA VAL A 115 -12.28 -0.31 11.26
C VAL A 115 -11.12 -1.13 10.68
N LEU A 116 -9.89 -0.72 10.96
CA LEU A 116 -8.69 -1.46 10.54
C LEU A 116 -8.67 -2.87 11.15
N TRP A 117 -9.04 -3.01 12.42
CA TRP A 117 -9.17 -4.31 13.07
C TRP A 117 -10.27 -5.17 12.44
N MET A 118 -11.47 -4.61 12.29
CA MET A 118 -12.65 -5.35 11.80
C MET A 118 -12.47 -5.86 10.38
N PHE A 119 -11.97 -5.01 9.49
CA PHE A 119 -11.91 -5.32 8.05
C PHE A 119 -10.51 -5.67 7.57
N GLY A 120 -9.48 -5.05 8.15
CA GLY A 120 -8.11 -5.22 7.71
C GLY A 120 -7.62 -6.66 7.80
N SER A 121 -7.95 -7.38 8.88
CA SER A 121 -7.55 -8.78 9.05
C SER A 121 -8.20 -9.71 8.01
N GLU A 122 -9.45 -9.45 7.63
CA GLU A 122 -10.14 -10.24 6.61
C GLU A 122 -9.62 -9.94 5.20
N VAL A 123 -9.37 -8.66 4.90
CA VAL A 123 -8.77 -8.25 3.61
C VAL A 123 -7.35 -8.80 3.48
N GLU A 124 -6.53 -8.74 4.54
CA GLU A 124 -5.19 -9.33 4.54
C GLU A 124 -5.23 -10.84 4.28
N ARG A 125 -6.15 -11.58 4.92
CA ARG A 125 -6.32 -13.03 4.67
C ARG A 125 -6.76 -13.32 3.24
N ALA A 126 -7.62 -12.48 2.67
CA ALA A 126 -8.14 -12.68 1.32
C ALA A 126 -7.07 -12.47 0.25
N MET A 127 -6.21 -11.45 0.39
CA MET A 127 -5.27 -11.07 -0.67
C MET A 127 -3.80 -11.37 -0.34
N GLY A 128 -3.51 -11.74 0.90
CA GLY A 128 -2.16 -11.98 1.41
C GLY A 128 -1.45 -10.70 1.88
N THR A 129 -0.57 -10.87 2.88
CA THR A 129 0.13 -9.78 3.57
C THR A 129 0.82 -8.79 2.65
N ARG A 130 1.58 -9.29 1.66
CA ARG A 130 2.36 -8.42 0.76
C ARG A 130 1.45 -7.48 -0.05
N ARG A 131 0.37 -8.02 -0.61
CA ARG A 131 -0.59 -7.23 -1.41
C ARG A 131 -1.37 -6.27 -0.52
N PHE A 132 -1.77 -6.71 0.65
CA PHE A 132 -2.43 -5.86 1.64
C PHE A 132 -1.57 -4.64 2.00
N LEU A 133 -0.31 -4.84 2.39
CA LEU A 133 0.60 -3.75 2.72
C LEU A 133 0.86 -2.82 1.53
N THR A 134 1.04 -3.38 0.33
CA THR A 134 1.16 -2.56 -0.89
C THR A 134 -0.08 -1.69 -1.08
N MET A 135 -1.28 -2.28 -1.04
CA MET A 135 -2.53 -1.53 -1.15
C MET A 135 -2.65 -0.46 -0.07
N TYR A 136 -2.42 -0.81 1.19
CA TYR A 136 -2.58 0.09 2.33
C TYR A 136 -1.70 1.35 2.20
N PHE A 137 -0.39 1.18 1.97
CA PHE A 137 0.53 2.30 1.89
C PHE A 137 0.36 3.11 0.60
N THR A 138 0.17 2.45 -0.54
CA THR A 138 -0.04 3.18 -1.80
C THR A 138 -1.39 3.90 -1.82
N ALA A 139 -2.43 3.34 -1.19
CA ALA A 139 -3.70 4.03 -0.99
C ALA A 139 -3.55 5.27 -0.09
N GLY A 140 -2.77 5.16 1.00
CA GLY A 140 -2.44 6.31 1.84
C GLY A 140 -1.75 7.42 1.04
N ILE A 141 -0.70 7.08 0.29
CA ILE A 141 0.02 8.05 -0.55
C ILE A 141 -0.94 8.69 -1.57
N PHE A 142 -1.73 7.90 -2.27
CA PHE A 142 -2.68 8.40 -3.27
C PHE A 142 -3.75 9.29 -2.64
N ALA A 143 -4.29 8.90 -1.48
CA ALA A 143 -5.24 9.70 -0.72
C ALA A 143 -4.63 11.06 -0.31
N GLY A 144 -3.38 11.07 0.14
CA GLY A 144 -2.66 12.30 0.45
C GLY A 144 -2.46 13.19 -0.78
N ILE A 145 -2.06 12.63 -1.92
CA ILE A 145 -1.95 13.37 -3.19
C ILE A 145 -3.31 13.96 -3.58
N PHE A 146 -4.37 13.15 -3.49
CA PHE A 146 -5.71 13.58 -3.84
C PHE A 146 -6.21 14.71 -2.92
N GLY A 147 -5.96 14.61 -1.62
CA GLY A 147 -6.24 15.67 -0.68
C GLY A 147 -5.47 16.95 -0.97
N CYS A 148 -4.17 16.87 -1.25
CA CYS A 148 -3.35 18.03 -1.63
C CYS A 148 -3.82 18.71 -2.91
N LEU A 149 -4.33 17.96 -3.90
CA LEU A 149 -4.83 18.53 -5.15
C LEU A 149 -6.08 19.38 -4.96
N PHE A 150 -7.00 18.97 -4.08
CA PHE A 150 -8.28 19.64 -3.89
C PHE A 150 -8.29 20.60 -2.68
N THR A 151 -7.37 20.44 -1.74
CA THR A 151 -7.28 21.26 -0.52
C THR A 151 -5.83 21.58 -0.16
N PRO A 152 -5.09 22.32 -1.03
CA PRO A 152 -3.63 22.44 -0.96
C PRO A 152 -3.10 23.12 0.31
N ASN A 153 -3.86 24.03 0.89
CA ASN A 153 -3.41 24.84 2.05
C ASN A 153 -3.87 24.28 3.39
N ASN A 154 -4.40 23.08 3.41
CA ASN A 154 -4.90 22.46 4.63
C ASN A 154 -4.06 21.23 5.00
N PRO A 155 -3.63 21.09 6.26
CA PRO A 155 -2.91 19.93 6.70
C PRO A 155 -3.82 18.71 6.78
N ILE A 156 -3.28 17.55 6.42
CA ILE A 156 -3.96 16.25 6.43
C ILE A 156 -3.24 15.34 7.41
N LEU A 157 -4.00 14.62 8.23
CA LEU A 157 -3.50 13.58 9.13
C LEU A 157 -4.55 12.46 9.28
N GLY A 158 -4.09 11.25 9.49
CA GLY A 158 -4.95 10.09 9.74
C GLY A 158 -4.73 8.92 8.77
N ALA A 159 -4.94 7.72 9.29
CA ALA A 159 -4.90 6.47 8.53
C ALA A 159 -6.11 6.32 7.59
N SER A 160 -7.12 7.19 7.73
CA SER A 160 -8.45 7.00 7.13
C SER A 160 -8.42 6.86 5.61
N GLY A 161 -7.54 7.56 4.89
CA GLY A 161 -7.40 7.39 3.44
C GLY A 161 -7.04 5.95 3.04
N ALA A 162 -6.08 5.33 3.74
CA ALA A 162 -5.74 3.92 3.55
C ALA A 162 -6.85 2.98 4.03
N ILE A 163 -7.54 3.33 5.12
CA ILE A 163 -8.64 2.53 5.69
C ILE A 163 -9.85 2.53 4.75
N PHE A 164 -10.18 3.62 4.08
CA PHE A 164 -11.24 3.63 3.07
C PHE A 164 -10.93 2.68 1.89
N ALA A 165 -9.66 2.52 1.52
CA ALA A 165 -9.27 1.50 0.56
C ALA A 165 -9.45 0.07 1.12
N VAL A 166 -9.24 -0.15 2.41
CA VAL A 166 -9.53 -1.44 3.07
C VAL A 166 -11.02 -1.71 3.12
N GLU A 167 -11.85 -0.71 3.41
CA GLU A 167 -13.32 -0.85 3.45
C GLU A 167 -13.89 -1.25 2.08
N ILE A 168 -13.48 -0.56 1.01
CA ILE A 168 -13.94 -0.91 -0.33
C ILE A 168 -13.45 -2.29 -0.76
N ALA A 169 -12.19 -2.66 -0.42
CA ALA A 169 -11.67 -3.99 -0.66
C ALA A 169 -12.47 -5.06 0.07
N PHE A 170 -12.82 -4.83 1.34
CA PHE A 170 -13.67 -5.72 2.12
C PHE A 170 -15.05 -5.89 1.47
N ALA A 171 -15.70 -4.80 1.06
CA ALA A 171 -17.01 -4.87 0.41
C ALA A 171 -16.96 -5.57 -0.95
N MET A 172 -15.83 -5.48 -1.67
CA MET A 172 -15.64 -6.19 -2.94
C MET A 172 -15.39 -7.69 -2.74
N PHE A 173 -14.67 -8.09 -1.68
CA PHE A 173 -14.44 -9.50 -1.35
C PHE A 173 -15.63 -10.16 -0.68
N TYR A 174 -16.30 -9.43 0.19
CA TYR A 174 -17.38 -9.96 1.03
C TYR A 174 -18.68 -9.13 0.95
N PRO A 175 -19.25 -8.92 -0.24
CA PRO A 175 -20.35 -7.95 -0.46
C PRO A 175 -21.61 -8.28 0.36
N ASN A 176 -21.84 -9.54 0.67
CA ASN A 176 -23.01 -10.01 1.40
C ASN A 176 -22.73 -10.34 2.87
N ALA A 177 -21.48 -10.10 3.35
CA ALA A 177 -21.17 -10.24 4.77
C ALA A 177 -22.03 -9.28 5.59
N THR A 178 -22.65 -9.81 6.65
CA THR A 178 -23.49 -9.02 7.55
C THR A 178 -22.59 -8.40 8.63
N ILE A 179 -22.62 -7.10 8.74
CA ILE A 179 -21.91 -6.30 9.75
C ILE A 179 -22.96 -5.77 10.71
N ILE A 180 -22.72 -5.94 12.01
CA ILE A 180 -23.56 -5.30 13.04
C ILE A 180 -23.02 -3.88 13.22
N PHE A 181 -23.70 -2.92 12.60
CA PHE A 181 -23.37 -1.50 12.74
C PHE A 181 -24.25 -0.91 13.86
N PHE A 182 -23.64 -0.64 15.01
CA PHE A 182 -24.29 -0.39 16.28
C PHE A 182 -25.17 -1.59 16.70
N VAL A 183 -26.45 -1.59 16.34
CA VAL A 183 -27.42 -2.66 16.64
C VAL A 183 -28.11 -3.20 15.37
N PHE A 184 -27.83 -2.60 14.20
CA PHE A 184 -28.49 -2.95 12.96
C PHE A 184 -27.58 -3.84 12.09
N PRO A 185 -28.08 -5.01 11.63
CA PRO A 185 -27.38 -5.85 10.68
C PRO A 185 -27.45 -5.23 9.27
N ILE A 186 -26.30 -4.79 8.74
CA ILE A 186 -26.19 -4.21 7.41
C ILE A 186 -25.20 -5.04 6.58
N LYS A 187 -25.50 -5.27 5.31
CA LYS A 187 -24.54 -5.91 4.40
C LYS A 187 -23.38 -4.98 4.08
N ALA A 188 -22.16 -5.53 4.02
CA ALA A 188 -20.90 -4.78 3.79
C ALA A 188 -21.01 -3.82 2.60
N LYS A 189 -21.54 -4.27 1.47
CA LYS A 189 -21.73 -3.43 0.28
C LYS A 189 -22.56 -2.17 0.55
N TYR A 190 -23.63 -2.29 1.33
CA TYR A 190 -24.49 -1.13 1.63
C TYR A 190 -23.83 -0.18 2.62
N LEU A 191 -23.13 -0.71 3.63
CA LEU A 191 -22.40 0.12 4.59
C LEU A 191 -21.34 0.96 3.89
N VAL A 192 -20.53 0.35 3.02
CA VAL A 192 -19.49 1.07 2.27
C VAL A 192 -20.09 2.05 1.24
N MET A 193 -21.22 1.71 0.60
CA MET A 193 -21.94 2.64 -0.28
C MET A 193 -22.45 3.87 0.49
N ILE A 194 -22.94 3.69 1.73
CA ILE A 194 -23.36 4.80 2.60
C ILE A 194 -22.17 5.70 2.92
N PHE A 195 -21.05 5.12 3.36
CA PHE A 195 -19.84 5.92 3.68
C PHE A 195 -19.27 6.62 2.46
N ALA A 196 -19.23 5.94 1.30
CA ALA A 196 -18.84 6.57 0.05
C ALA A 196 -19.79 7.72 -0.34
N GLY A 197 -21.10 7.52 -0.20
CA GLY A 197 -22.09 8.56 -0.49
C GLY A 197 -21.96 9.78 0.44
N ILE A 198 -21.76 9.56 1.74
CA ILE A 198 -21.51 10.63 2.71
C ILE A 198 -20.20 11.36 2.37
N THR A 199 -19.14 10.64 2.00
CA THR A 199 -17.86 11.24 1.60
C THR A 199 -18.00 12.12 0.37
N VAL A 200 -18.70 11.65 -0.67
CA VAL A 200 -18.97 12.43 -1.88
C VAL A 200 -19.84 13.65 -1.55
N PHE A 201 -20.89 13.47 -0.76
CA PHE A 201 -21.76 14.57 -0.34
C PHE A 201 -20.96 15.66 0.39
N ASN A 202 -20.12 15.28 1.33
CA ASN A 202 -19.27 16.22 2.07
C ASN A 202 -18.21 16.92 1.19
N CYS A 203 -17.73 16.27 0.12
CA CYS A 203 -16.85 16.92 -0.86
C CYS A 203 -17.57 18.02 -1.66
N LEU A 204 -18.88 17.84 -1.89
CA LEU A 204 -19.70 18.78 -2.69
C LEU A 204 -20.23 19.94 -1.84
N MET A 205 -20.38 19.74 -0.54
CA MET A 205 -20.91 20.79 0.36
C MET A 205 -19.76 21.65 0.89
N PRO A 206 -19.89 22.99 0.83
CA PRO A 206 -18.87 23.91 1.33
C PRO A 206 -18.90 23.99 2.88
N THR A 207 -18.73 22.86 3.56
CA THR A 207 -18.56 22.84 5.01
C THR A 207 -17.07 22.98 5.34
N GLY A 208 -16.72 23.88 6.24
CA GLY A 208 -15.33 24.31 6.53
C GLY A 208 -14.34 23.22 6.98
N GLY A 209 -14.55 21.96 6.66
CA GLY A 209 -13.71 20.81 7.01
C GLY A 209 -13.46 19.82 5.86
N ASN A 210 -13.57 20.25 4.61
CA ASN A 210 -13.54 19.37 3.43
C ASN A 210 -12.22 18.61 3.16
N VAL A 211 -11.15 18.94 3.87
CA VAL A 211 -9.80 18.36 3.65
C VAL A 211 -9.78 16.84 3.74
N ALA A 212 -10.35 16.32 4.81
CA ALA A 212 -10.36 14.88 5.04
C ALA A 212 -11.19 14.13 3.99
N HIS A 213 -12.28 14.74 3.52
CA HIS A 213 -13.21 14.07 2.61
C HIS A 213 -12.60 13.80 1.22
N PHE A 214 -11.78 14.71 0.68
CA PHE A 214 -11.07 14.46 -0.57
C PHE A 214 -10.02 13.37 -0.42
N ALA A 215 -9.29 13.31 0.69
CA ALA A 215 -8.37 12.22 0.95
C ALA A 215 -9.11 10.87 1.09
N HIS A 216 -10.27 10.84 1.77
CA HIS A 216 -11.12 9.64 1.87
C HIS A 216 -11.61 9.18 0.49
N LEU A 217 -12.09 10.12 -0.34
CA LEU A 217 -12.52 9.82 -1.70
C LEU A 217 -11.37 9.27 -2.55
N GLY A 218 -10.17 9.84 -2.41
CA GLY A 218 -8.95 9.31 -3.03
C GLY A 218 -8.66 7.87 -2.61
N GLY A 219 -8.78 7.56 -1.30
CA GLY A 219 -8.61 6.23 -0.75
C GLY A 219 -9.62 5.21 -1.30
N LEU A 220 -10.91 5.58 -1.33
CA LEU A 220 -11.97 4.76 -1.93
C LEU A 220 -11.71 4.46 -3.40
N LEU A 221 -11.40 5.50 -4.18
CA LEU A 221 -11.12 5.36 -5.61
C LEU A 221 -9.91 4.45 -5.85
N TYR A 222 -8.82 4.69 -5.11
CA TYR A 222 -7.62 3.88 -5.24
C TYR A 222 -7.88 2.41 -4.88
N GLY A 223 -8.54 2.15 -3.75
CA GLY A 223 -8.85 0.80 -3.31
C GLY A 223 -9.69 0.04 -4.33
N PHE A 224 -10.72 0.68 -4.90
CA PHE A 224 -11.52 0.11 -5.97
C PHE A 224 -10.68 -0.23 -7.20
N LEU A 225 -9.86 0.70 -7.68
CA LEU A 225 -9.01 0.49 -8.85
C LEU A 225 -7.95 -0.59 -8.57
N PHE A 226 -7.34 -0.60 -7.38
CA PHE A 226 -6.34 -1.59 -7.01
C PHE A 226 -6.93 -3.01 -7.06
N ILE A 227 -8.05 -3.25 -6.39
CA ILE A 227 -8.69 -4.58 -6.39
C ILE A 227 -9.15 -4.98 -7.80
N ARG A 228 -9.58 -4.02 -8.61
CA ARG A 228 -10.08 -4.30 -9.97
C ARG A 228 -8.98 -4.63 -10.97
N TYR A 229 -7.81 -3.99 -10.86
CA TYR A 229 -6.79 -4.01 -11.90
C TYR A 229 -5.47 -4.69 -11.48
N GLU A 230 -5.12 -4.72 -10.18
CA GLU A 230 -3.89 -5.36 -9.70
C GLU A 230 -3.76 -6.82 -10.17
N PRO A 231 -4.79 -7.68 -10.10
CA PRO A 231 -4.67 -9.05 -10.54
C PRO A 231 -4.29 -9.19 -12.02
N ARG A 232 -4.77 -8.29 -12.88
CA ARG A 232 -4.42 -8.27 -14.31
C ARG A 232 -2.96 -7.88 -14.54
N PHE A 233 -2.50 -6.86 -13.80
CA PHE A 233 -1.12 -6.39 -13.85
C PHE A 233 -0.14 -7.43 -13.31
N SER A 234 -0.47 -8.05 -12.18
CA SER A 234 0.31 -9.14 -11.59
C SER A 234 0.43 -10.33 -12.55
N ASN A 235 -0.68 -10.77 -13.16
CA ASN A 235 -0.68 -11.85 -14.12
C ASN A 235 0.13 -11.51 -15.37
N PHE A 236 0.10 -10.28 -15.84
CA PHE A 236 0.91 -9.83 -16.96
C PHE A 236 2.41 -9.92 -16.64
N ILE A 237 2.84 -9.43 -15.47
CA ILE A 237 4.25 -9.53 -15.04
C ILE A 237 4.68 -10.99 -14.89
N ILE A 238 3.87 -11.84 -14.26
CA ILE A 238 4.15 -13.27 -14.10
C ILE A 238 4.28 -13.94 -15.48
N SER A 239 3.40 -13.62 -16.41
CA SER A 239 3.46 -14.14 -17.77
C SER A 239 4.76 -13.76 -18.48
N GLN A 240 5.20 -12.49 -18.36
CA GLN A 240 6.48 -12.05 -18.92
C GLN A 240 7.67 -12.76 -18.29
N GLN A 241 7.68 -12.93 -16.98
CA GLN A 241 8.74 -13.65 -16.26
C GLN A 241 8.78 -15.13 -16.68
N ASN A 242 7.62 -15.78 -16.83
CA ASN A 242 7.54 -17.17 -17.26
C ASN A 242 8.05 -17.32 -18.70
N GLN A 243 7.71 -16.41 -19.61
CA GLN A 243 8.24 -16.42 -20.98
C GLN A 243 9.76 -16.25 -21.02
N GLN A 244 10.32 -15.38 -20.16
CA GLN A 244 11.78 -15.23 -20.07
C GLN A 244 12.44 -16.49 -19.53
N ARG A 245 11.90 -17.10 -18.48
CA ARG A 245 12.38 -18.38 -17.93
C ARG A 245 12.32 -19.49 -18.97
N GLU A 246 11.24 -19.60 -19.72
CA GLU A 246 11.10 -20.61 -20.77
C GLU A 246 12.16 -20.45 -21.88
N LYS A 247 12.45 -19.20 -22.27
CA LYS A 247 13.54 -18.91 -23.22
C LYS A 247 14.92 -19.28 -22.66
N GLU A 248 15.14 -19.07 -21.38
CA GLU A 248 16.39 -19.46 -20.71
C GLU A 248 16.51 -20.98 -20.64
N TYR A 249 15.45 -21.69 -20.25
CA TYR A 249 15.43 -23.16 -20.24
C TYR A 249 15.70 -23.75 -21.61
N LYS A 250 15.06 -23.25 -22.67
CA LYS A 250 15.31 -23.72 -24.05
C LYS A 250 16.77 -23.53 -24.47
N LYS A 251 17.37 -22.38 -24.12
CA LYS A 251 18.81 -22.13 -24.38
C LYS A 251 19.73 -23.07 -23.60
N GLU A 252 19.38 -23.37 -22.35
CA GLU A 252 20.16 -24.32 -21.54
C GLU A 252 20.02 -25.74 -22.06
N GLU A 253 18.84 -26.15 -22.50
CA GLU A 253 18.57 -27.44 -23.10
C GLU A 253 19.34 -27.60 -24.44
N GLU A 254 19.34 -26.59 -25.31
CA GLU A 254 20.16 -26.59 -26.53
C GLU A 254 21.65 -26.74 -26.21
N VAL A 255 22.16 -26.00 -25.20
CA VAL A 255 23.56 -26.14 -24.79
C VAL A 255 23.84 -27.56 -24.27
N ARG A 256 22.95 -28.12 -23.46
CA ARG A 256 23.06 -29.48 -22.93
C ARG A 256 23.10 -30.51 -24.08
N ASN A 257 22.16 -30.44 -25.00
CA ASN A 257 22.07 -31.36 -26.11
C ASN A 257 23.36 -31.33 -26.99
N VAL A 258 23.91 -30.12 -27.22
CA VAL A 258 25.19 -29.99 -27.95
C VAL A 258 26.35 -30.59 -27.16
N VAL A 259 26.40 -30.35 -25.85
CA VAL A 259 27.43 -30.89 -24.96
C VAL A 259 27.35 -32.42 -24.94
N ASP A 260 26.17 -32.99 -24.79
CA ASP A 260 25.96 -34.44 -24.74
C ASP A 260 26.35 -35.09 -26.07
N ALA A 261 25.99 -34.51 -27.23
CA ALA A 261 26.40 -34.97 -28.54
C ALA A 261 27.94 -34.93 -28.72
N LEU A 262 28.60 -33.90 -28.22
CA LEU A 262 30.06 -33.79 -28.28
C LEU A 262 30.76 -34.78 -27.36
N LEU A 263 30.21 -35.03 -26.16
CA LEU A 263 30.70 -36.05 -25.23
C LEU A 263 30.54 -37.46 -25.80
N ASP A 264 29.43 -37.78 -26.46
CA ASP A 264 29.23 -39.02 -27.18
C ASP A 264 30.24 -39.21 -28.32
N LYS A 265 30.53 -38.13 -29.06
CA LYS A 265 31.58 -38.16 -30.08
C LYS A 265 32.96 -38.46 -29.50
N VAL A 266 33.28 -37.85 -28.37
CA VAL A 266 34.54 -38.13 -27.63
C VAL A 266 34.61 -39.57 -27.16
N ASN A 267 33.52 -40.11 -26.62
CA ASN A 267 33.47 -41.51 -26.14
C ASN A 267 33.66 -42.52 -27.27
N ARG A 268 33.14 -42.26 -28.48
CA ARG A 268 33.24 -43.17 -29.64
C ARG A 268 34.56 -43.05 -30.38
N THR A 269 35.09 -41.86 -30.56
CA THR A 269 36.22 -41.59 -31.48
C THR A 269 37.43 -40.89 -30.84
N GLY A 270 37.34 -40.63 -29.53
CA GLY A 270 38.40 -40.01 -28.72
C GLY A 270 38.47 -38.48 -28.85
N MET A 271 39.15 -37.85 -27.88
CA MET A 271 39.31 -36.40 -27.81
C MET A 271 39.98 -35.75 -29.03
N LYS A 272 40.77 -36.51 -29.81
CA LYS A 272 41.47 -35.99 -30.98
C LYS A 272 40.50 -35.74 -32.15
N SER A 273 39.33 -36.35 -32.16
CA SER A 273 38.31 -36.21 -33.21
C SER A 273 37.56 -34.85 -33.14
N LEU A 274 37.66 -34.12 -32.04
CA LEU A 274 37.03 -32.82 -31.91
C LEU A 274 37.77 -31.72 -32.67
N THR A 275 37.04 -30.96 -33.44
CA THR A 275 37.53 -29.71 -34.04
C THR A 275 37.91 -28.67 -32.98
N ARG A 276 38.71 -27.69 -33.37
CA ARG A 276 39.07 -26.58 -32.46
C ARG A 276 37.85 -25.82 -31.89
N ARG A 277 36.78 -25.67 -32.71
CA ARG A 277 35.53 -25.02 -32.30
C ARG A 277 34.76 -25.86 -31.28
N GLU A 278 34.61 -27.15 -31.53
CA GLU A 278 33.92 -28.11 -30.64
C GLU A 278 34.63 -28.19 -29.26
N ARG A 279 35.97 -28.21 -29.26
CA ARG A 279 36.77 -28.22 -28.03
C ARG A 279 36.65 -26.95 -27.24
N SER A 280 36.62 -25.78 -27.93
CA SER A 280 36.37 -24.49 -27.29
C SER A 280 34.96 -24.41 -26.70
N TYR A 281 33.96 -24.96 -27.37
CA TYR A 281 32.58 -24.99 -26.91
C TYR A 281 32.44 -25.81 -25.61
N LEU A 282 33.00 -27.02 -25.54
CA LEU A 282 33.01 -27.84 -24.33
C LEU A 282 33.72 -27.15 -23.15
N LYS A 283 34.84 -26.51 -23.43
CA LYS A 283 35.57 -25.75 -22.39
C LYS A 283 34.76 -24.57 -21.82
N ASN A 284 34.03 -23.89 -22.70
CA ASN A 284 33.18 -22.75 -22.26
C ASN A 284 31.92 -23.25 -21.54
N ALA A 285 31.31 -24.32 -21.99
CA ALA A 285 30.18 -24.96 -21.30
C ALA A 285 30.60 -25.43 -19.89
N SER A 286 31.75 -26.11 -19.73
CA SER A 286 32.27 -26.56 -18.44
C SER A 286 32.50 -25.39 -17.48
N LYS A 287 33.07 -24.26 -17.93
CA LYS A 287 33.22 -23.04 -17.11
C LYS A 287 31.87 -22.48 -16.66
N ARG A 288 30.84 -22.57 -17.50
CA ARG A 288 29.49 -22.08 -17.20
C ARG A 288 28.82 -22.93 -16.13
N TYR A 289 28.90 -24.26 -16.25
CA TYR A 289 28.37 -25.18 -15.25
C TYR A 289 29.06 -25.03 -13.90
N ARG A 290 30.38 -24.84 -13.86
CA ARG A 290 31.12 -24.62 -12.63
C ARG A 290 30.68 -23.35 -11.89
N LYS A 291 30.46 -22.24 -12.62
CA LYS A 291 29.91 -21.00 -12.04
C LYS A 291 28.49 -21.14 -11.49
N MET A 292 27.70 -22.09 -11.98
CA MET A 292 26.32 -22.34 -11.50
C MET A 292 26.32 -23.24 -10.27
N SER A 293 27.30 -24.12 -10.11
CA SER A 293 27.49 -24.98 -8.95
C SER A 293 28.01 -24.24 -7.72
N ASP A 294 28.67 -23.09 -7.93
CA ASP A 294 29.29 -22.27 -6.87
C ASP A 294 28.34 -21.16 -6.34
N LYS A 295 27.05 -21.15 -6.78
CA LYS A 295 25.97 -20.27 -6.30
C LYS A 295 24.89 -21.05 -5.55
#